data_6d4c90a15cc707077acad39767aa28d6
#
_entry.id   6d4c90a15cc707077acad39767aa28d6
#
_cell.length_a   1.000
_cell.length_b   1.000
_cell.length_c   1.000
_cell.angle_alpha   90.00
_cell.angle_beta   90.00
_cell.angle_gamma   90.00
#
_symmetry.space_group_name_H-M   'P 1'
#
loop_
_entity.id
_entity.type
_entity.pdbx_description
1 polymer ?
#
loop_
_entity_poly.entity_id
_entity_poly.type
_entity_poly.pdbx_seq_one_letter_code
_entity_poly.pdbx_strand_id
1 'polypeptide(L)'
;LWGTPDSNRVWESIADKLPIQLSEGQWKVGDRSFKAKSHVPVMIYPNPLNAQRYVVTNSSFTFRDYAYLNNARQVPMLPDWAMVDLSVPPGNVWPGRIVVADFFDESWEVKLPIRAPDKVKPPAPIVFVNSDGEGP
;
A
#
# COMPACT_ATOMS: atom_id res chain seq x y z
N LEU A 1 -4.24 4.54 10.24
CA LEU A 1 -3.40 3.91 11.25
C LEU A 1 -1.96 3.80 10.71
N TRP A 2 -1.00 4.18 11.51
CA TRP A 2 0.43 4.12 11.18
C TRP A 2 1.11 3.02 11.99
N GLY A 3 2.16 2.44 11.44
CA GLY A 3 2.93 1.38 12.10
C GLY A 3 2.35 -0.01 11.87
N THR A 4 2.49 -0.89 12.84
CA THR A 4 2.02 -2.27 12.83
C THR A 4 1.12 -2.53 14.04
N PRO A 5 0.40 -3.65 14.11
CA PRO A 5 -0.34 -4.03 15.32
C PRO A 5 0.53 -3.97 16.58
N ASP A 6 1.80 -4.38 16.51
CA ASP A 6 2.72 -4.37 17.67
C ASP A 6 3.09 -2.97 18.14
N SER A 7 2.94 -1.95 17.30
CA SER A 7 3.32 -0.56 17.59
C SER A 7 2.13 0.40 17.71
N ASN A 8 0.92 -0.06 17.44
CA ASN A 8 -0.29 0.77 17.43
C ASN A 8 -1.47 0.04 18.07
N ARG A 9 -1.85 0.46 19.27
CA ARG A 9 -2.91 -0.16 20.06
C ARG A 9 -4.28 -0.19 19.38
N VAL A 10 -4.60 0.81 18.57
CA VAL A 10 -5.86 0.81 17.82
C VAL A 10 -5.83 -0.26 16.75
N TRP A 11 -4.69 -0.40 16.06
CA TRP A 11 -4.52 -1.47 15.09
C TRP A 11 -4.56 -2.86 15.76
N GLU A 12 -3.83 -3.03 16.86
CA GLU A 12 -3.85 -4.26 17.64
C GLU A 12 -5.29 -4.69 17.99
N SER A 13 -6.13 -3.74 18.44
CA SER A 13 -7.51 -4.03 18.84
C SER A 13 -8.46 -4.44 17.70
N ILE A 14 -8.08 -4.28 16.46
CA ILE A 14 -8.89 -4.62 15.29
C ILE A 14 -8.19 -5.60 14.33
N ALA A 15 -6.97 -6.00 14.64
CA ALA A 15 -6.12 -6.77 13.72
C ALA A 15 -6.75 -8.11 13.30
N ASP A 16 -7.46 -8.76 14.19
CA ASP A 16 -8.18 -10.02 13.96
C ASP A 16 -9.41 -9.87 13.03
N LYS A 17 -9.90 -8.65 12.86
CA LYS A 17 -11.06 -8.30 12.02
C LYS A 17 -10.68 -7.75 10.64
N LEU A 18 -9.40 -7.61 10.38
CA LEU A 18 -8.91 -7.10 9.11
C LEU A 18 -8.51 -8.25 8.18
N PRO A 19 -8.67 -8.10 6.85
CA PRO A 19 -8.36 -9.15 5.89
C PRO A 19 -6.86 -9.39 5.70
N ILE A 20 -6.02 -8.45 6.12
CA ILE A 20 -4.56 -8.58 6.11
C ILE A 20 -4.08 -8.63 7.55
N GLN A 21 -3.49 -9.76 7.93
CA GLN A 21 -3.12 -10.07 9.30
C GLN A 21 -1.62 -10.27 9.45
N LEU A 22 -1.06 -9.80 10.57
CA LEU A 22 0.32 -10.07 10.95
C LEU A 22 0.36 -11.28 11.89
N SER A 23 1.06 -12.33 11.49
CA SER A 23 1.23 -13.54 12.29
C SER A 23 2.61 -14.13 12.04
N GLU A 24 3.34 -14.47 13.10
CA GLU A 24 4.64 -15.13 13.03
C GLU A 24 5.66 -14.41 12.13
N GLY A 25 5.67 -13.07 12.17
CA GLY A 25 6.56 -12.25 11.34
C GLY A 25 6.20 -12.24 9.86
N GLN A 26 4.99 -12.62 9.51
CA GLN A 26 4.48 -12.61 8.14
C GLN A 26 3.14 -11.89 8.05
N TRP A 27 2.98 -11.10 7.02
CA TRP A 27 1.69 -10.61 6.59
C TRP A 27 0.97 -11.70 5.80
N LYS A 28 -0.21 -12.07 6.25
CA LYS A 28 -1.08 -13.04 5.57
C LYS A 28 -2.24 -12.30 4.93
N VAL A 29 -2.50 -12.58 3.66
CA VAL A 29 -3.63 -12.07 2.90
C VAL A 29 -4.12 -13.14 1.95
N GLY A 30 -5.38 -13.57 2.10
CA GLY A 30 -5.94 -14.67 1.31
C GLY A 30 -5.06 -15.92 1.34
N ASP A 31 -4.64 -16.37 0.16
CA ASP A 31 -3.79 -17.55 -0.05
C ASP A 31 -2.28 -17.25 -0.04
N ARG A 32 -1.87 -16.02 0.29
CA ARG A 32 -0.46 -15.58 0.25
C ARG A 32 0.08 -15.11 1.59
N SER A 33 1.39 -15.25 1.72
CA SER A 33 2.15 -14.75 2.88
C SER A 33 3.39 -13.98 2.42
N PHE A 34 3.72 -12.92 3.14
CA PHE A 34 4.83 -12.02 2.85
C PHE A 34 5.63 -11.74 4.12
N LYS A 35 6.96 -11.77 4.03
CA LYS A 35 7.83 -11.50 5.19
C LYS A 35 7.62 -10.07 5.69
N ALA A 36 7.18 -9.90 6.94
CA ALA A 36 6.92 -8.58 7.52
C ALA A 36 8.17 -7.70 7.64
N LYS A 37 9.36 -8.31 7.70
CA LYS A 37 10.64 -7.59 7.75
C LYS A 37 10.91 -6.76 6.49
N SER A 38 10.38 -7.18 5.34
CA SER A 38 10.64 -6.54 4.04
C SER A 38 9.38 -6.13 3.29
N HIS A 39 8.22 -6.47 3.80
CA HIS A 39 6.95 -6.14 3.14
C HIS A 39 6.02 -5.41 4.10
N VAL A 40 5.25 -4.48 3.57
CA VAL A 40 4.25 -3.73 4.33
C VAL A 40 2.94 -3.63 3.56
N PRO A 41 1.80 -3.81 4.25
CA PRO A 41 0.50 -3.59 3.65
C PRO A 41 0.12 -2.10 3.68
N VAL A 42 -0.60 -1.69 2.63
CA VAL A 42 -1.41 -0.48 2.61
C VAL A 42 -2.83 -0.92 2.29
N MET A 43 -3.82 -0.43 3.03
CA MET A 43 -5.19 -0.90 2.87
C MET A 43 -6.19 0.16 3.32
N ILE A 44 -7.32 0.26 2.61
CA ILE A 44 -8.55 0.89 3.09
C ILE A 44 -9.58 -0.21 3.36
N TYR A 45 -10.28 -0.15 4.49
CA TYR A 45 -11.23 -1.18 4.89
C TYR A 45 -12.36 -0.58 5.75
N PRO A 46 -13.59 -1.12 5.75
CA PRO A 46 -14.60 -0.73 6.70
C PRO A 46 -14.08 -0.81 8.14
N ASN A 47 -14.29 0.25 8.90
CA ASN A 47 -13.74 0.33 10.24
C ASN A 47 -14.49 -0.63 11.20
N PRO A 48 -13.83 -1.65 11.75
CA PRO A 48 -14.48 -2.60 12.66
C PRO A 48 -15.03 -2.00 13.96
N LEU A 49 -14.56 -0.79 14.33
CA LEU A 49 -15.03 -0.05 15.49
C LEU A 49 -16.18 0.92 15.17
N ASN A 50 -16.39 1.24 13.89
CA ASN A 50 -17.44 2.15 13.47
C ASN A 50 -17.82 1.89 12.00
N ALA A 51 -18.93 1.19 11.79
CA ALA A 51 -19.40 0.78 10.45
C ALA A 51 -19.70 1.95 9.48
N GLN A 52 -19.79 3.19 9.97
CA GLN A 52 -19.99 4.38 9.13
C GLN A 52 -18.67 5.04 8.69
N ARG A 53 -17.54 4.44 9.00
CA ARG A 53 -16.21 4.98 8.73
C ARG A 53 -15.34 3.92 8.08
N TYR A 54 -14.27 4.38 7.45
CA TYR A 54 -13.20 3.52 6.97
C TYR A 54 -11.99 3.61 7.89
N VAL A 55 -11.19 2.56 7.91
CA VAL A 55 -9.84 2.57 8.43
C VAL A 55 -8.87 2.51 7.25
N VAL A 56 -7.86 3.37 7.28
CA VAL A 56 -6.74 3.32 6.36
C VAL A 56 -5.51 2.91 7.14
N THR A 57 -4.87 1.82 6.72
CA THR A 57 -3.62 1.36 7.32
C THR A 57 -2.45 1.71 6.41
N ASN A 58 -1.38 2.20 7.02
CA ASN A 58 -0.12 2.50 6.35
C ASN A 58 1.03 2.06 7.26
N SER A 59 1.63 0.93 6.93
CA SER A 59 2.62 0.26 7.77
C SER A 59 4.04 0.75 7.57
N SER A 60 4.25 1.79 6.77
CA SER A 60 5.58 2.14 6.28
C SER A 60 6.00 3.57 6.63
N PHE A 61 7.32 3.76 6.80
CA PHE A 61 7.93 5.10 6.78
C PHE A 61 8.04 5.70 5.39
N THR A 62 7.52 5.06 4.37
CA THR A 62 7.68 5.47 2.97
C THR A 62 7.25 6.90 2.70
N PHE A 63 6.44 7.49 3.59
CA PHE A 63 6.05 8.89 3.50
C PHE A 63 7.03 9.87 4.19
N ARG A 64 7.89 9.41 5.08
CA ARG A 64 8.86 10.30 5.76
C ARG A 64 9.95 10.75 4.82
N ASP A 65 10.46 9.84 4.02
CA ASP A 65 11.55 10.12 3.08
C ASP A 65 11.09 10.97 1.89
N TYR A 66 9.78 11.09 1.72
CA TYR A 66 9.13 11.87 0.66
C TYR A 66 8.34 13.09 1.16
N ALA A 67 8.55 13.52 2.40
CA ALA A 67 7.86 14.67 2.96
C ALA A 67 8.08 15.98 2.18
N TYR A 68 9.11 16.05 1.34
CA TYR A 68 9.39 17.17 0.43
C TYR A 68 8.67 17.06 -0.92
N LEU A 69 8.07 15.93 -1.26
CA LEU A 69 7.26 15.79 -2.47
C LEU A 69 5.85 16.32 -2.17
N ASN A 70 5.32 17.15 -3.06
CA ASN A 70 3.96 17.64 -2.91
C ASN A 70 2.94 16.50 -3.07
N ASN A 71 1.78 16.62 -2.42
CA ASN A 71 0.73 15.61 -2.40
C ASN A 71 0.28 15.12 -3.80
N ALA A 72 0.40 15.95 -4.83
CA ALA A 72 0.00 15.60 -6.19
C ALA A 72 0.90 14.53 -6.83
N ARG A 73 2.09 14.32 -6.32
CA ARG A 73 3.06 13.32 -6.83
C ARG A 73 3.19 12.07 -5.95
N GLN A 74 2.56 12.07 -4.78
CA GLN A 74 2.83 11.08 -3.74
C GLN A 74 1.98 9.83 -3.82
N VAL A 75 1.00 9.75 -4.68
CA VAL A 75 0.05 8.64 -4.61
C VAL A 75 0.00 7.94 -5.95
N PRO A 76 0.68 6.79 -6.08
CA PRO A 76 0.15 5.81 -7.00
C PRO A 76 -1.31 5.59 -6.60
N MET A 77 -2.22 5.65 -7.55
CA MET A 77 -3.62 5.27 -7.32
C MET A 77 -3.60 3.77 -7.01
N LEU A 78 -3.46 3.43 -5.74
CA LEU A 78 -3.54 2.06 -5.28
C LEU A 78 -5.00 1.65 -5.24
N PRO A 79 -5.31 0.39 -5.53
CA PRO A 79 -6.63 -0.17 -5.27
C PRO A 79 -6.88 -0.25 -3.75
N ASP A 80 -7.91 -0.97 -3.31
CA ASP A 80 -8.29 -1.01 -1.89
C ASP A 80 -7.17 -1.52 -0.98
N TRP A 81 -6.30 -2.37 -1.49
CA TRP A 81 -5.14 -2.85 -0.76
C TRP A 81 -3.95 -3.13 -1.66
N ALA A 82 -2.77 -3.05 -1.10
CA ALA A 82 -1.51 -3.40 -1.75
C ALA A 82 -0.51 -3.96 -0.74
N MET A 83 0.38 -4.82 -1.22
CA MET A 83 1.57 -5.26 -0.49
C MET A 83 2.81 -4.68 -1.18
N VAL A 84 3.61 -3.98 -0.41
CA VAL A 84 4.80 -3.26 -0.89
C VAL A 84 6.06 -3.92 -0.36
N ASP A 85 6.99 -4.24 -1.26
CA ASP A 85 8.32 -4.74 -0.94
C ASP A 85 9.28 -3.54 -0.72
N LEU A 86 9.74 -3.38 0.49
CA LEU A 86 10.66 -2.32 0.91
C LEU A 86 12.14 -2.65 0.65
N SER A 87 12.46 -3.85 0.18
CA SER A 87 13.83 -4.19 -0.23
C SER A 87 14.25 -3.44 -1.51
N VAL A 88 13.26 -2.93 -2.25
CA VAL A 88 13.47 -2.03 -3.37
C VAL A 88 13.28 -0.60 -2.87
N PRO A 89 14.28 0.28 -3.01
CA PRO A 89 14.15 1.68 -2.60
C PRO A 89 12.97 2.35 -3.28
N PRO A 90 12.31 3.28 -2.57
CA PRO A 90 11.25 4.06 -3.17
C PRO A 90 11.78 4.88 -4.35
N GLY A 91 10.99 4.96 -5.41
CA GLY A 91 11.25 5.80 -6.59
C GLY A 91 10.43 7.08 -6.55
N ASN A 92 10.56 7.91 -7.59
CA ASN A 92 9.82 9.18 -7.68
C ASN A 92 8.29 9.01 -7.77
N VAL A 93 7.82 7.80 -8.01
CA VAL A 93 6.39 7.49 -8.25
C VAL A 93 5.86 6.43 -7.27
N TRP A 94 6.72 5.50 -6.83
CA TRP A 94 6.30 4.32 -6.07
C TRP A 94 7.02 4.25 -4.72
N PRO A 95 6.30 3.89 -3.64
CA PRO A 95 6.86 3.80 -2.28
C PRO A 95 7.77 2.58 -2.06
N GLY A 96 8.14 1.88 -3.10
CA GLY A 96 8.85 0.61 -3.13
C GLY A 96 8.34 -0.20 -4.32
N ARG A 97 8.49 -1.53 -4.30
CA ARG A 97 7.92 -2.39 -5.33
C ARG A 97 6.57 -2.95 -4.88
N ILE A 98 5.51 -2.62 -5.58
CA ILE A 98 4.21 -3.26 -5.36
C ILE A 98 4.30 -4.69 -5.87
N VAL A 99 4.16 -5.66 -4.97
CA VAL A 99 4.24 -7.09 -5.30
C VAL A 99 2.88 -7.70 -5.57
N VAL A 100 1.84 -7.10 -5.02
CA VAL A 100 0.44 -7.40 -5.30
C VAL A 100 -0.42 -6.22 -4.89
N ALA A 101 -1.49 -5.98 -5.62
CA ALA A 101 -2.51 -4.99 -5.28
C ALA A 101 -3.83 -5.38 -5.95
N ASP A 102 -4.94 -5.23 -5.26
CA ASP A 102 -6.27 -5.54 -5.79
C ASP A 102 -7.37 -4.79 -5.02
N PHE A 103 -8.57 -4.84 -5.55
CA PHE A 103 -9.78 -4.41 -4.88
C PHE A 103 -10.39 -5.59 -4.09
N PHE A 104 -11.02 -5.31 -2.97
CA PHE A 104 -11.90 -6.28 -2.34
C PHE A 104 -13.11 -6.58 -3.25
N ASP A 105 -13.85 -7.61 -2.93
CA ASP A 105 -15.16 -7.84 -3.55
C ASP A 105 -16.24 -6.97 -2.89
N GLU A 106 -17.49 -7.14 -3.30
CA GLU A 106 -18.62 -6.38 -2.78
C GLU A 106 -18.91 -6.65 -1.29
N SER A 107 -18.39 -7.75 -0.75
CA SER A 107 -18.48 -8.12 0.68
C SER A 107 -17.23 -7.72 1.48
N TRP A 108 -16.31 -6.99 0.87
CA TRP A 108 -15.02 -6.61 1.45
C TRP A 108 -14.10 -7.80 1.73
N GLU A 109 -14.23 -8.86 0.96
CA GLU A 109 -13.36 -10.01 1.04
C GLU A 109 -12.25 -9.98 -0.02
N VAL A 110 -11.13 -10.64 0.28
CA VAL A 110 -10.02 -10.78 -0.65
C VAL A 110 -10.40 -11.73 -1.78
N LYS A 111 -10.31 -11.25 -3.02
CA LYS A 111 -10.55 -12.09 -4.20
C LYS A 111 -9.46 -13.14 -4.36
N LEU A 112 -9.86 -14.39 -4.54
CA LEU A 112 -8.94 -15.51 -4.74
C LEU A 112 -9.05 -16.10 -6.17
N PRO A 113 -7.97 -16.62 -6.74
CA PRO A 113 -6.59 -16.56 -6.24
C PRO A 113 -5.99 -15.15 -6.40
N ILE A 114 -5.12 -14.77 -5.46
CA ILE A 114 -4.42 -13.48 -5.56
C ILE A 114 -3.46 -13.53 -6.76
N ARG A 115 -3.67 -12.64 -7.72
CA ARG A 115 -2.82 -12.50 -8.91
C ARG A 115 -1.70 -11.51 -8.63
N ALA A 116 -0.49 -11.81 -9.12
CA ALA A 116 0.54 -10.79 -9.18
C ALA A 116 0.07 -9.67 -10.13
N PRO A 117 0.39 -8.39 -9.85
CA PRO A 117 0.08 -7.33 -10.78
C PRO A 117 0.74 -7.65 -12.12
N ASP A 118 -0.02 -7.49 -13.19
CA ASP A 118 0.58 -7.46 -14.52
C ASP A 118 1.72 -6.45 -14.49
N LYS A 119 2.83 -6.74 -15.17
CA LYS A 119 4.00 -5.86 -15.21
C LYS A 119 3.54 -4.49 -15.68
N VAL A 120 3.16 -3.63 -14.74
CA VAL A 120 2.80 -2.25 -15.05
C VAL A 120 4.06 -1.60 -15.60
N LYS A 121 4.04 -1.33 -16.89
CA LYS A 121 5.09 -0.55 -17.52
C LYS A 121 5.12 0.80 -16.78
N PRO A 122 6.26 1.21 -16.21
CA PRO A 122 6.31 2.50 -15.55
C PRO A 122 5.81 3.57 -16.53
N PRO A 123 4.99 4.52 -16.08
CA PRO A 123 4.58 5.62 -16.95
C PRO A 123 5.81 6.27 -17.53
N ALA A 124 5.75 6.59 -18.81
CA ALA A 124 6.82 7.31 -19.48
C ALA A 124 7.14 8.58 -18.65
N PRO A 125 8.41 8.93 -18.49
CA PRO A 125 8.77 10.15 -17.80
C PRO A 125 8.02 11.32 -18.43
N ILE A 126 7.35 12.12 -17.62
CA ILE A 126 6.70 13.35 -18.09
C ILE A 126 7.82 14.31 -18.41
N VAL A 127 8.09 14.48 -19.69
CA VAL A 127 8.99 15.52 -20.17
C VAL A 127 8.21 16.83 -20.16
N PHE A 128 8.55 17.71 -19.24
CA PHE A 128 8.04 19.08 -19.29
C PHE A 128 8.74 19.80 -20.43
N VAL A 129 8.03 20.05 -21.50
CA VAL A 129 8.49 20.96 -22.54
C VAL A 129 8.21 22.36 -22.01
N ASN A 130 9.25 23.18 -21.87
CA ASN A 130 9.06 24.60 -21.55
C ASN A 130 8.25 25.25 -22.67
N SER A 131 7.41 26.21 -22.31
CA SER A 131 6.53 26.94 -23.27
C SER A 131 7.28 27.60 -24.42
N ASP A 132 8.59 27.69 -24.33
CA ASP A 132 9.46 28.37 -25.29
C ASP A 132 10.02 27.39 -26.36
N GLY A 133 9.64 26.09 -26.32
CA GLY A 133 10.01 25.13 -27.37
C GLY A 133 11.46 24.70 -27.41
N GLU A 134 12.31 25.20 -26.52
CA GLU A 134 13.69 24.76 -26.39
C GLU A 134 13.80 23.70 -25.29
N GLY A 135 14.06 22.46 -25.70
CA GLY A 135 14.42 21.38 -24.81
C GLY A 135 15.88 21.50 -24.35
N PRO A 136 16.27 20.79 -23.29
CA PRO A 136 17.65 20.76 -22.83
C PRO A 136 18.56 20.11 -23.83
#